data_5a4c78ebf02a116a2b67ecd4dcd9f8f5
#
_entry.id   5a4c78ebf02a116a2b67ecd4dcd9f8f5
#
_cell.length_a   1.000
_cell.length_b   1.000
_cell.length_c   1.000
_cell.angle_alpha   90.00
_cell.angle_beta   90.00
_cell.angle_gamma   90.00
#
_symmetry.space_group_name_H-M   'P 1'
#
loop_
_entity.id
_entity.type
_entity.pdbx_description
1 polymer ?
#
loop_
_entity_poly.entity_id
_entity_poly.type
_entity_poly.pdbx_seq_one_letter_code
_entity_poly.pdbx_strand_id
1 'polypeptide(L)'
;MINLLIFDLDGTLFDTAPGIAGAFNRLLDKYDQPHVSVNTVIKYIGNGIKDLLLKLDSNLASKLGDTQAMEAEFHELYKQCFLEGAELYPGVLDFLKKWPHSVAIISNKDEYYVRELVARTELRHFAWTHIIGGNTYPTKKPHPYPLLRVLTDLNLQPENVVMIGDGLPDMGVAINTGVKSVAIDFGYSEISELIRDGAHATISHYNELEKVLHSFK
;
A
#
# COMPACT_ATOMS: atom_id res chain seq x y z
N MET A 1 21.33 -0.50 -13.89
CA MET A 1 21.49 -0.66 -12.40
C MET A 1 20.25 -0.07 -11.75
N ILE A 2 19.69 -0.74 -10.76
CA ILE A 2 18.52 -0.23 -10.03
C ILE A 2 18.98 0.84 -9.04
N ASN A 3 18.39 2.02 -9.12
CA ASN A 3 18.75 3.21 -8.36
C ASN A 3 17.65 3.66 -7.40
N LEU A 4 16.41 3.21 -7.64
CA LEU A 4 15.25 3.53 -6.80
C LEU A 4 14.38 2.31 -6.60
N LEU A 5 13.97 2.07 -5.36
CA LEU A 5 12.88 1.16 -5.04
C LEU A 5 11.67 1.97 -4.58
N ILE A 6 10.52 1.63 -5.13
CA ILE A 6 9.24 2.19 -4.74
C ILE A 6 8.44 1.09 -4.06
N PHE A 7 8.04 1.32 -2.83
CA PHE A 7 7.26 0.37 -2.04
C PHE A 7 5.79 0.81 -1.96
N ASP A 8 4.86 -0.13 -2.04
CA ASP A 8 3.55 0.09 -1.41
C ASP A 8 3.69 0.05 0.11
N LEU A 9 2.63 0.34 0.83
CA LEU A 9 2.61 0.38 2.29
C LEU A 9 1.82 -0.79 2.87
N ASP A 10 0.48 -0.75 2.67
CA ASP A 10 -0.46 -1.73 3.23
C ASP A 10 -0.26 -3.09 2.55
N GLY A 11 -0.02 -4.14 3.34
CA GLY A 11 0.27 -5.47 2.80
C GLY A 11 1.70 -5.65 2.27
N THR A 12 2.48 -4.57 2.18
CA THR A 12 3.87 -4.59 1.66
C THR A 12 4.88 -4.25 2.75
N LEU A 13 4.94 -3.01 3.23
CA LEU A 13 5.81 -2.63 4.35
C LEU A 13 5.19 -2.99 5.70
N PHE A 14 3.87 -2.82 5.82
CA PHE A 14 3.10 -3.06 7.04
C PHE A 14 1.94 -4.03 6.80
N ASP A 15 1.68 -4.88 7.78
CA ASP A 15 0.34 -5.42 7.99
C ASP A 15 -0.50 -4.36 8.72
N THR A 16 -1.45 -3.75 8.03
CA THR A 16 -2.35 -2.73 8.57
C THR A 16 -3.80 -3.20 8.63
N ALA A 17 -4.09 -4.39 8.14
CA ALA A 17 -5.44 -4.93 8.07
C ALA A 17 -6.14 -5.01 9.44
N PRO A 18 -5.47 -5.35 10.56
CA PRO A 18 -6.10 -5.34 11.89
C PRO A 18 -6.63 -3.97 12.28
N GLY A 19 -5.86 -2.89 12.09
CA GLY A 19 -6.27 -1.53 12.40
C GLY A 19 -7.42 -1.03 11.52
N ILE A 20 -7.41 -1.37 10.24
CA ILE A 20 -8.50 -1.06 9.30
C ILE A 20 -9.79 -1.78 9.70
N ALA A 21 -9.70 -3.09 10.02
CA ALA A 21 -10.84 -3.88 10.48
C ALA A 21 -11.38 -3.36 11.82
N GLY A 22 -10.50 -2.99 12.75
CA GLY A 22 -10.87 -2.40 14.03
C GLY A 22 -11.65 -1.09 13.88
N ALA A 23 -11.20 -0.19 13.01
CA ALA A 23 -11.91 1.06 12.72
C ALA A 23 -13.28 0.81 12.08
N PHE A 24 -13.34 -0.14 11.12
CA PHE A 24 -14.60 -0.47 10.45
C PHE A 24 -15.59 -1.12 11.42
N ASN A 25 -15.15 -2.00 12.31
CA ASN A 25 -16.00 -2.60 13.32
C ASN A 25 -16.51 -1.56 14.34
N ARG A 26 -15.71 -0.56 14.71
CA ARG A 26 -16.19 0.58 15.50
C ARG A 26 -17.25 1.42 14.78
N LEU A 27 -17.13 1.52 13.44
CA LEU A 27 -18.17 2.15 12.63
C LEU A 27 -19.45 1.30 12.64
N LEU A 28 -19.35 -0.02 12.46
CA LEU A 28 -20.47 -0.94 12.49
C LEU A 28 -21.21 -0.93 13.84
N ASP A 29 -20.48 -0.86 14.96
CA ASP A 29 -21.06 -0.76 16.32
C ASP A 29 -21.99 0.45 16.47
N LYS A 30 -21.64 1.60 15.87
CA LYS A 30 -22.50 2.81 15.92
C LYS A 30 -23.84 2.64 15.22
N TYR A 31 -23.95 1.68 14.32
CA TYR A 31 -25.14 1.43 13.51
C TYR A 31 -25.78 0.06 13.77
N ASP A 32 -25.44 -0.55 14.91
CA ASP A 32 -25.94 -1.87 15.33
C ASP A 32 -25.79 -2.95 14.23
N GLN A 33 -24.63 -2.94 13.53
CA GLN A 33 -24.32 -3.92 12.49
C GLN A 33 -23.33 -4.98 13.01
N PRO A 34 -23.42 -6.22 12.49
CA PRO A 34 -22.49 -7.28 12.86
C PRO A 34 -21.06 -6.98 12.40
N HIS A 35 -20.09 -7.35 13.23
CA HIS A 35 -18.66 -7.20 12.92
C HIS A 35 -18.23 -8.02 11.72
N VAL A 36 -17.22 -7.53 11.01
CA VAL A 36 -16.50 -8.25 9.95
C VAL A 36 -15.15 -8.75 10.46
N SER A 37 -14.68 -9.88 9.92
CA SER A 37 -13.35 -10.40 10.23
C SER A 37 -12.26 -9.63 9.49
N VAL A 38 -11.01 -9.66 10.02
CA VAL A 38 -9.82 -9.13 9.34
C VAL A 38 -9.67 -9.76 7.94
N ASN A 39 -9.88 -11.07 7.81
CA ASN A 39 -9.81 -11.77 6.53
C ASN A 39 -10.86 -11.28 5.51
N THR A 40 -12.00 -10.78 5.98
CA THR A 40 -13.01 -10.17 5.09
C THR A 40 -12.50 -8.80 4.60
N VAL A 41 -11.91 -8.01 5.48
CA VAL A 41 -11.38 -6.68 5.15
C VAL A 41 -10.20 -6.76 4.18
N ILE A 42 -9.29 -7.71 4.40
CA ILE A 42 -8.11 -7.95 3.53
C ILE A 42 -8.51 -8.06 2.05
N LYS A 43 -9.60 -8.75 1.73
CA LYS A 43 -10.06 -8.95 0.34
C LYS A 43 -10.37 -7.64 -0.42
N TYR A 44 -10.55 -6.54 0.30
CA TYR A 44 -10.95 -5.26 -0.28
C TYR A 44 -9.93 -4.14 -0.07
N ILE A 45 -8.81 -4.41 0.63
CA ILE A 45 -7.69 -3.47 0.72
C ILE A 45 -6.99 -3.35 -0.65
N GLY A 46 -6.45 -2.18 -0.95
CA GLY A 46 -5.64 -1.92 -2.15
C GLY A 46 -6.16 -0.77 -3.01
N ASN A 47 -7.47 -0.55 -3.08
CA ASN A 47 -8.07 0.50 -3.91
C ASN A 47 -8.43 1.78 -3.12
N GLY A 48 -8.03 1.87 -1.85
CA GLY A 48 -8.33 2.98 -0.94
C GLY A 48 -9.66 2.82 -0.20
N ILE A 49 -9.84 3.66 0.82
CA ILE A 49 -10.90 3.53 1.83
C ILE A 49 -12.30 3.57 1.24
N LYS A 50 -12.57 4.48 0.33
CA LYS A 50 -13.90 4.60 -0.30
C LYS A 50 -14.35 3.30 -0.97
N ASP A 51 -13.46 2.68 -1.76
CA ASP A 51 -13.75 1.42 -2.46
C ASP A 51 -13.96 0.28 -1.46
N LEU A 52 -13.11 0.20 -0.43
CA LEU A 52 -13.21 -0.77 0.65
C LEU A 52 -14.56 -0.67 1.38
N LEU A 53 -14.95 0.52 1.82
CA LEU A 53 -16.20 0.73 2.57
C LEU A 53 -17.43 0.33 1.75
N LEU A 54 -17.47 0.69 0.47
CA LEU A 54 -18.57 0.30 -0.42
C LEU A 54 -18.68 -1.21 -0.62
N LYS A 55 -17.55 -1.92 -0.66
CA LYS A 55 -17.52 -3.37 -0.82
C LYS A 55 -17.84 -4.13 0.47
N LEU A 56 -17.48 -3.57 1.61
CA LEU A 56 -17.78 -4.18 2.91
C LEU A 56 -19.26 -4.07 3.28
N ASP A 57 -19.87 -2.90 3.12
CA ASP A 57 -21.30 -2.71 3.37
C ASP A 57 -21.90 -1.54 2.57
N SER A 58 -22.44 -1.84 1.40
CA SER A 58 -23.16 -0.86 0.59
C SER A 58 -24.45 -0.33 1.25
N ASN A 59 -25.07 -1.12 2.16
CA ASN A 59 -26.28 -0.70 2.87
C ASN A 59 -25.97 0.35 3.95
N LEU A 60 -24.79 0.28 4.55
CA LEU A 60 -24.36 1.26 5.55
C LEU A 60 -24.24 2.66 4.92
N ALA A 61 -23.73 2.76 3.69
CA ALA A 61 -23.70 4.03 2.96
C ALA A 61 -25.09 4.65 2.83
N SER A 62 -26.11 3.85 2.54
CA SER A 62 -27.50 4.32 2.44
C SER A 62 -28.07 4.78 3.78
N LYS A 63 -27.67 4.17 4.90
CA LYS A 63 -28.08 4.59 6.26
C LYS A 63 -27.43 5.89 6.71
N LEU A 64 -26.18 6.13 6.28
CA LEU A 64 -25.41 7.34 6.59
C LEU A 64 -25.74 8.54 5.71
N GLY A 65 -26.58 8.34 4.71
CA GLY A 65 -26.97 9.37 3.75
C GLY A 65 -26.21 9.30 2.44
N ASP A 66 -24.87 9.16 2.48
CA ASP A 66 -24.05 8.94 1.31
C ASP A 66 -22.69 8.31 1.66
N THR A 67 -21.92 7.94 0.64
CA THR A 67 -20.58 7.37 0.78
C THR A 67 -19.57 8.34 1.40
N GLN A 68 -19.74 9.64 1.16
CA GLN A 68 -18.82 10.65 1.66
C GLN A 68 -18.95 10.82 3.19
N ALA A 69 -20.19 10.79 3.71
CA ALA A 69 -20.45 10.81 5.15
C ALA A 69 -19.86 9.56 5.83
N MET A 70 -20.05 8.39 5.23
CA MET A 70 -19.45 7.14 5.73
C MET A 70 -17.92 7.18 5.75
N GLU A 71 -17.30 7.68 4.68
CA GLU A 71 -15.85 7.84 4.58
C GLU A 71 -15.32 8.81 5.65
N ALA A 72 -15.98 9.96 5.85
CA ALA A 72 -15.61 10.94 6.86
C ALA A 72 -15.68 10.35 8.28
N GLU A 73 -16.75 9.62 8.61
CA GLU A 73 -16.92 9.01 9.91
C GLU A 73 -15.90 7.86 10.15
N PHE A 74 -15.63 7.05 9.14
CA PHE A 74 -14.57 6.07 9.19
C PHE A 74 -13.21 6.73 9.48
N HIS A 75 -12.87 7.82 8.80
CA HIS A 75 -11.62 8.53 9.03
C HIS A 75 -11.46 9.03 10.47
N GLU A 76 -12.52 9.55 11.08
CA GLU A 76 -12.48 9.99 12.48
C GLU A 76 -12.19 8.82 13.45
N LEU A 77 -12.75 7.64 13.16
CA LEU A 77 -12.48 6.44 13.96
C LEU A 77 -11.07 5.89 13.68
N TYR A 78 -10.67 5.84 12.41
CA TYR A 78 -9.37 5.30 12.02
C TYR A 78 -8.21 6.14 12.53
N LYS A 79 -8.33 7.48 12.60
CA LYS A 79 -7.32 8.35 13.22
C LYS A 79 -6.98 7.95 14.66
N GLN A 80 -7.93 7.36 15.38
CA GLN A 80 -7.75 6.95 16.77
C GLN A 80 -7.01 5.62 16.90
N CYS A 81 -7.03 4.77 15.87
CA CYS A 81 -6.57 3.38 15.96
C CYS A 81 -5.70 2.90 14.80
N PHE A 82 -5.30 3.75 13.85
CA PHE A 82 -4.54 3.31 12.66
C PHE A 82 -3.19 2.64 12.97
N LEU A 83 -2.65 2.87 14.17
CA LEU A 83 -1.44 2.19 14.68
C LEU A 83 -1.75 0.88 15.40
N GLU A 84 -3.01 0.63 15.76
CA GLU A 84 -3.40 -0.60 16.46
C GLU A 84 -3.21 -1.81 15.52
N GLY A 85 -2.29 -2.71 15.89
CA GLY A 85 -1.97 -3.89 15.07
C GLY A 85 -1.25 -3.59 13.76
N ALA A 86 -0.77 -2.35 13.54
CA ALA A 86 0.09 -2.06 12.40
C ALA A 86 1.52 -2.55 12.69
N GLU A 87 1.93 -3.62 12.05
CA GLU A 87 3.24 -4.25 12.24
C GLU A 87 4.04 -4.25 10.95
N LEU A 88 5.34 -3.91 11.06
CA LEU A 88 6.26 -4.05 9.92
C LEU A 88 6.45 -5.53 9.58
N TYR A 89 6.40 -5.84 8.29
CA TYR A 89 6.72 -7.21 7.87
C TYR A 89 8.16 -7.59 8.21
N PRO A 90 8.40 -8.86 8.56
CA PRO A 90 9.73 -9.37 8.89
C PRO A 90 10.73 -9.11 7.76
N GLY A 91 11.91 -8.58 8.11
CA GLY A 91 13.00 -8.33 7.16
C GLY A 91 12.98 -6.96 6.48
N VAL A 92 11.89 -6.17 6.57
CA VAL A 92 11.82 -4.80 6.00
C VAL A 92 12.98 -3.93 6.47
N LEU A 93 13.15 -3.80 7.79
CA LEU A 93 14.19 -2.94 8.36
C LEU A 93 15.61 -3.44 8.02
N ASP A 94 15.81 -4.75 8.03
CA ASP A 94 17.12 -5.35 7.73
C ASP A 94 17.49 -5.15 6.26
N PHE A 95 16.51 -5.21 5.36
CA PHE A 95 16.69 -4.92 3.95
C PHE A 95 17.00 -3.42 3.74
N LEU A 96 16.16 -2.53 4.27
CA LEU A 96 16.33 -1.08 4.10
C LEU A 96 17.67 -0.57 4.64
N LYS A 97 18.17 -1.11 5.76
CA LYS A 97 19.49 -0.76 6.31
C LYS A 97 20.66 -1.13 5.38
N LYS A 98 20.50 -2.17 4.55
CA LYS A 98 21.54 -2.65 3.63
C LYS A 98 21.43 -2.03 2.24
N TRP A 99 20.24 -1.52 1.88
CA TRP A 99 20.00 -0.96 0.56
C TRP A 99 20.71 0.39 0.39
N PRO A 100 21.69 0.51 -0.57
CA PRO A 100 22.55 1.71 -0.66
C PRO A 100 21.95 2.82 -1.52
N HIS A 101 20.81 2.60 -2.17
CA HIS A 101 20.22 3.55 -3.11
C HIS A 101 18.92 4.15 -2.58
N SER A 102 18.27 4.98 -3.39
CA SER A 102 17.05 5.68 -3.03
C SER A 102 15.85 4.76 -2.79
N VAL A 103 14.96 5.20 -1.91
CA VAL A 103 13.68 4.56 -1.61
C VAL A 103 12.55 5.58 -1.62
N ALA A 104 11.36 5.15 -2.05
CA ALA A 104 10.14 5.94 -2.05
C ALA A 104 8.94 5.07 -1.65
N ILE A 105 7.85 5.71 -1.24
CA ILE A 105 6.56 5.07 -0.97
C ILE A 105 5.52 5.64 -1.93
N ILE A 106 4.76 4.77 -2.61
CA ILE A 106 3.55 5.12 -3.35
C ILE A 106 2.43 4.17 -2.93
N SER A 107 1.46 4.68 -2.19
CA SER A 107 0.32 3.90 -1.70
C SER A 107 -1.01 4.49 -2.12
N ASN A 108 -2.04 3.65 -2.22
CA ASN A 108 -3.43 4.10 -2.40
C ASN A 108 -4.11 4.51 -1.08
N LYS A 109 -3.42 4.32 0.05
CA LYS A 109 -3.81 4.83 1.36
C LYS A 109 -3.74 6.35 1.39
N ASP A 110 -4.63 7.02 2.14
CA ASP A 110 -4.56 8.46 2.37
C ASP A 110 -3.18 8.89 2.87
N GLU A 111 -2.62 9.96 2.28
CA GLU A 111 -1.26 10.46 2.54
C GLU A 111 -1.02 10.74 4.03
N TYR A 112 -2.03 11.23 4.74
CA TYR A 112 -1.93 11.49 6.16
C TYR A 112 -1.50 10.23 6.93
N TYR A 113 -2.17 9.09 6.70
CA TYR A 113 -1.82 7.85 7.39
C TYR A 113 -0.50 7.25 6.93
N VAL A 114 -0.14 7.40 5.65
CA VAL A 114 1.18 6.96 5.15
C VAL A 114 2.29 7.70 5.89
N ARG A 115 2.20 9.04 5.96
CA ARG A 115 3.18 9.87 6.65
C ARG A 115 3.24 9.60 8.16
N GLU A 116 2.09 9.44 8.81
CA GLU A 116 2.02 9.15 10.24
C GLU A 116 2.61 7.77 10.57
N LEU A 117 2.35 6.74 9.77
CA LEU A 117 2.96 5.42 9.93
C LEU A 117 4.48 5.50 9.79
N VAL A 118 4.98 6.21 8.77
CA VAL A 118 6.43 6.43 8.61
C VAL A 118 7.00 7.20 9.80
N ALA A 119 6.36 8.29 10.21
CA ALA A 119 6.89 9.18 11.27
C ALA A 119 6.90 8.54 12.67
N ARG A 120 5.95 7.63 12.94
CA ARG A 120 5.77 7.02 14.28
C ARG A 120 6.40 5.64 14.43
N THR A 121 7.05 5.12 13.39
CA THR A 121 7.72 3.82 13.40
C THR A 121 9.21 3.95 13.09
N GLU A 122 9.92 2.84 13.01
CA GLU A 122 11.34 2.80 12.65
C GLU A 122 11.60 3.31 11.24
N LEU A 123 10.59 3.37 10.38
CA LEU A 123 10.72 3.91 9.01
C LEU A 123 11.10 5.39 8.97
N ARG A 124 10.90 6.15 10.05
CA ARG A 124 11.37 7.56 10.18
C ARG A 124 12.89 7.72 10.05
N HIS A 125 13.64 6.66 10.27
CA HIS A 125 15.12 6.69 10.19
C HIS A 125 15.67 6.55 8.78
N PHE A 126 14.81 6.32 7.78
CA PHE A 126 15.20 6.18 6.38
C PHE A 126 14.88 7.46 5.58
N ALA A 127 15.78 7.79 4.65
CA ALA A 127 15.63 8.96 3.79
C ALA A 127 14.71 8.65 2.60
N TRP A 128 13.40 8.71 2.82
CA TRP A 128 12.40 8.55 1.76
C TRP A 128 12.45 9.74 0.81
N THR A 129 12.76 9.52 -0.47
CA THR A 129 12.77 10.57 -1.48
C THR A 129 11.37 11.13 -1.74
N HIS A 130 10.38 10.25 -1.75
CA HIS A 130 8.96 10.59 -1.91
C HIS A 130 8.10 9.74 -0.97
N ILE A 131 7.06 10.34 -0.41
CA ILE A 131 5.98 9.67 0.30
C ILE A 131 4.67 10.16 -0.33
N ILE A 132 4.06 9.30 -1.14
CA ILE A 132 2.87 9.60 -1.94
C ILE A 132 1.74 8.71 -1.47
N GLY A 133 0.64 9.32 -1.06
CA GLY A 133 -0.61 8.64 -0.72
C GLY A 133 -1.64 8.74 -1.84
N GLY A 134 -2.77 8.09 -1.66
CA GLY A 134 -3.83 7.98 -2.66
C GLY A 134 -4.54 9.30 -3.00
N ASN A 135 -4.37 10.33 -2.18
CA ASN A 135 -4.93 11.68 -2.35
C ASN A 135 -3.85 12.75 -2.55
N THR A 136 -2.56 12.41 -2.66
CA THR A 136 -1.48 13.36 -2.98
C THR A 136 -1.68 13.98 -4.35
N TYR A 137 -2.17 13.20 -5.30
CA TYR A 137 -2.47 13.64 -6.67
C TYR A 137 -3.93 13.33 -7.03
N PRO A 138 -4.48 13.93 -8.12
CA PRO A 138 -5.84 13.61 -8.58
C PRO A 138 -6.06 12.16 -8.97
N THR A 139 -4.99 11.42 -9.23
CA THR A 139 -5.00 10.01 -9.61
C THR A 139 -4.06 9.20 -8.72
N LYS A 140 -4.35 7.91 -8.55
CA LYS A 140 -3.60 6.96 -7.74
C LYS A 140 -3.31 5.67 -8.54
N LYS A 141 -2.52 4.73 -8.01
CA LYS A 141 -2.28 3.42 -8.65
C LYS A 141 -3.61 2.73 -8.99
N PRO A 142 -3.76 2.13 -10.17
CA PRO A 142 -2.76 1.80 -11.19
C PRO A 142 -2.49 2.92 -12.22
N HIS A 143 -3.06 4.14 -12.06
CA HIS A 143 -2.77 5.24 -12.96
C HIS A 143 -1.27 5.60 -12.90
N PRO A 144 -0.58 5.81 -14.05
CA PRO A 144 0.87 5.97 -14.10
C PRO A 144 1.37 7.29 -13.48
N TYR A 145 0.52 8.30 -13.36
CA TYR A 145 0.91 9.67 -13.00
C TYR A 145 1.73 9.78 -11.70
N PRO A 146 1.36 9.16 -10.56
CA PRO A 146 2.16 9.27 -9.33
C PRO A 146 3.59 8.76 -9.50
N LEU A 147 3.77 7.64 -10.21
CA LEU A 147 5.09 7.06 -10.43
C LEU A 147 5.89 7.86 -11.47
N LEU A 148 5.27 8.33 -12.55
CA LEU A 148 5.91 9.21 -13.54
C LEU A 148 6.41 10.52 -12.91
N ARG A 149 5.70 11.06 -11.91
CA ARG A 149 6.17 12.23 -11.16
C ARG A 149 7.48 11.94 -10.44
N VAL A 150 7.59 10.79 -9.76
CA VAL A 150 8.82 10.37 -9.08
C VAL A 150 9.97 10.21 -10.08
N LEU A 151 9.73 9.57 -11.23
CA LEU A 151 10.74 9.43 -12.29
C LEU A 151 11.23 10.79 -12.78
N THR A 152 10.30 11.73 -13.02
CA THR A 152 10.63 13.08 -13.49
C THR A 152 11.41 13.85 -12.45
N ASP A 153 10.97 13.86 -11.21
CA ASP A 153 11.56 14.65 -10.12
C ASP A 153 13.00 14.18 -9.78
N LEU A 154 13.28 12.88 -9.96
CA LEU A 154 14.60 12.28 -9.73
C LEU A 154 15.43 12.12 -11.01
N ASN A 155 14.90 12.51 -12.17
CA ASN A 155 15.50 12.31 -13.50
C ASN A 155 15.97 10.86 -13.74
N LEU A 156 15.08 9.89 -13.42
CA LEU A 156 15.33 8.47 -13.59
C LEU A 156 14.57 7.89 -14.79
N GLN A 157 15.16 6.88 -15.42
CA GLN A 157 14.50 6.10 -16.45
C GLN A 157 13.81 4.87 -15.84
N PRO A 158 12.72 4.37 -16.44
CA PRO A 158 11.95 3.23 -15.91
C PRO A 158 12.80 2.00 -15.56
N GLU A 159 13.80 1.68 -16.39
CA GLU A 159 14.71 0.55 -16.20
C GLU A 159 15.60 0.66 -14.95
N ASN A 160 15.68 1.82 -14.33
CA ASN A 160 16.45 2.06 -13.10
C ASN A 160 15.58 1.97 -11.83
N VAL A 161 14.30 1.65 -11.98
CA VAL A 161 13.32 1.69 -10.88
C VAL A 161 12.60 0.36 -10.79
N VAL A 162 12.27 -0.05 -9.55
CA VAL A 162 11.45 -1.24 -9.30
C VAL A 162 10.32 -0.88 -8.35
N MET A 163 9.09 -1.25 -8.72
CA MET A 163 7.92 -1.23 -7.84
C MET A 163 7.82 -2.52 -7.06
N ILE A 164 7.65 -2.45 -5.75
CA ILE A 164 7.47 -3.58 -4.85
C ILE A 164 6.10 -3.45 -4.20
N GLY A 165 5.26 -4.46 -4.34
CA GLY A 165 3.89 -4.40 -3.82
C GLY A 165 3.22 -5.76 -3.76
N ASP A 166 2.06 -5.80 -3.13
CA ASP A 166 1.23 -7.00 -2.93
C ASP A 166 -0.13 -6.90 -3.62
N GLY A 167 -0.40 -5.80 -4.33
CA GLY A 167 -1.70 -5.55 -4.94
C GLY A 167 -1.67 -5.43 -6.46
N LEU A 168 -2.83 -5.71 -7.11
CA LEU A 168 -3.02 -5.48 -8.54
C LEU A 168 -2.72 -4.02 -8.97
N PRO A 169 -3.02 -2.98 -8.15
CA PRO A 169 -2.64 -1.61 -8.49
C PRO A 169 -1.13 -1.40 -8.62
N ASP A 170 -0.30 -2.18 -7.92
CA ASP A 170 1.16 -2.10 -7.97
C ASP A 170 1.69 -2.67 -9.28
N MET A 171 1.18 -3.84 -9.65
CA MET A 171 1.50 -4.45 -10.94
C MET A 171 1.04 -3.55 -12.08
N GLY A 172 -0.17 -3.01 -11.98
CA GLY A 172 -0.75 -2.13 -12.99
C GLY A 172 0.04 -0.83 -13.18
N VAL A 173 0.47 -0.14 -12.11
CA VAL A 173 1.28 1.08 -12.25
C VAL A 173 2.66 0.77 -12.83
N ALA A 174 3.26 -0.36 -12.48
CA ALA A 174 4.54 -0.79 -13.04
C ALA A 174 4.43 -1.02 -14.55
N ILE A 175 3.42 -1.75 -15.02
CA ILE A 175 3.15 -1.97 -16.45
C ILE A 175 2.92 -0.65 -17.17
N ASN A 176 2.06 0.22 -16.62
CA ASN A 176 1.67 1.48 -17.24
C ASN A 176 2.82 2.50 -17.34
N THR A 177 3.92 2.28 -16.59
CA THR A 177 5.10 3.15 -16.60
C THR A 177 6.34 2.51 -17.20
N GLY A 178 6.29 1.21 -17.53
CA GLY A 178 7.44 0.44 -18.02
C GLY A 178 8.48 0.11 -16.94
N VAL A 179 8.13 0.30 -15.67
CA VAL A 179 8.98 -0.04 -14.51
C VAL A 179 8.87 -1.54 -14.23
N LYS A 180 9.93 -2.17 -13.78
CA LYS A 180 9.86 -3.56 -13.30
C LYS A 180 9.13 -3.65 -11.97
N SER A 181 8.50 -4.80 -11.70
CA SER A 181 7.78 -5.07 -10.46
C SER A 181 8.23 -6.34 -9.78
N VAL A 182 8.23 -6.30 -8.44
CA VAL A 182 8.38 -7.47 -7.58
C VAL A 182 7.11 -7.60 -6.76
N ALA A 183 6.40 -8.72 -6.91
CA ALA A 183 5.26 -9.07 -6.11
C ALA A 183 5.72 -9.79 -4.83
N ILE A 184 5.07 -9.48 -3.69
CA ILE A 184 5.29 -10.18 -2.44
C ILE A 184 4.13 -11.16 -2.18
N ASP A 185 4.42 -12.38 -1.71
CA ASP A 185 3.41 -13.43 -1.51
C ASP A 185 2.85 -13.50 -0.09
N PHE A 186 3.40 -12.72 0.82
CA PHE A 186 2.93 -12.60 2.20
C PHE A 186 1.99 -11.41 2.45
N GLY A 187 1.61 -10.69 1.39
CA GLY A 187 0.67 -9.57 1.43
C GLY A 187 -0.80 -9.99 1.35
N TYR A 188 -1.64 -9.15 0.81
CA TYR A 188 -3.10 -9.33 0.84
C TYR A 188 -3.68 -9.99 -0.41
N SER A 189 -2.98 -9.94 -1.55
CA SER A 189 -3.46 -10.55 -2.80
C SER A 189 -2.88 -11.95 -3.02
N GLU A 190 -3.62 -12.77 -3.73
CA GLU A 190 -3.14 -14.09 -4.15
C GLU A 190 -1.98 -13.94 -5.16
N ILE A 191 -0.82 -14.53 -4.87
CA ILE A 191 0.38 -14.39 -5.70
C ILE A 191 0.17 -14.81 -7.15
N SER A 192 -0.69 -15.81 -7.39
CA SER A 192 -1.05 -16.27 -8.74
C SER A 192 -1.73 -15.18 -9.58
N GLU A 193 -2.49 -14.29 -8.95
CA GLU A 193 -3.10 -13.14 -9.62
C GLU A 193 -2.05 -12.11 -9.99
N LEU A 194 -1.12 -11.80 -9.10
CA LEU A 194 -0.04 -10.84 -9.36
C LEU A 194 0.90 -11.30 -10.47
N ILE A 195 1.19 -12.62 -10.52
CA ILE A 195 1.98 -13.21 -11.62
C ILE A 195 1.22 -13.09 -12.94
N ARG A 196 -0.06 -13.43 -12.97
CA ARG A 196 -0.91 -13.31 -14.17
C ARG A 196 -0.99 -11.86 -14.67
N ASP A 197 -1.02 -10.91 -13.74
CA ASP A 197 -1.11 -9.47 -14.02
C ASP A 197 0.28 -8.83 -14.23
N GLY A 198 1.33 -9.63 -14.49
CA GLY A 198 2.59 -9.18 -15.02
C GLY A 198 3.67 -8.83 -13.99
N ALA A 199 3.62 -9.39 -12.79
CA ALA A 199 4.77 -9.31 -11.88
C ALA A 199 6.03 -9.90 -12.56
N HIS A 200 7.14 -9.15 -12.54
CA HIS A 200 8.39 -9.58 -13.16
C HIS A 200 9.14 -10.61 -12.31
N ALA A 201 8.95 -10.57 -11.02
CA ALA A 201 9.47 -11.53 -10.06
C ALA A 201 8.61 -11.56 -8.79
N THR A 202 8.82 -12.57 -7.96
CA THR A 202 8.13 -12.74 -6.67
C THR A 202 9.14 -12.97 -5.57
N ILE A 203 8.78 -12.59 -4.34
CA ILE A 203 9.53 -12.92 -3.12
C ILE A 203 8.58 -13.41 -2.03
N SER A 204 9.04 -14.39 -1.24
CA SER A 204 8.35 -14.90 -0.05
C SER A 204 8.94 -14.32 1.25
N HIS A 205 10.05 -13.60 1.16
CA HIS A 205 10.68 -12.91 2.28
C HIS A 205 11.59 -11.78 1.78
N TYR A 206 11.73 -10.69 2.54
CA TYR A 206 12.58 -9.55 2.17
C TYR A 206 14.07 -9.90 1.97
N ASN A 207 14.59 -10.98 2.57
CA ASN A 207 15.96 -11.44 2.35
C ASN A 207 16.23 -11.92 0.91
N GLU A 208 15.18 -12.21 0.13
CA GLU A 208 15.28 -12.62 -1.27
C GLU A 208 15.38 -11.43 -2.23
N LEU A 209 14.93 -10.24 -1.77
CA LEU A 209 14.77 -9.08 -2.64
C LEU A 209 16.08 -8.64 -3.30
N GLU A 210 17.19 -8.63 -2.56
CA GLU A 210 18.51 -8.26 -3.11
C GLU A 210 18.90 -9.18 -4.29
N LYS A 211 18.70 -10.49 -4.15
CA LYS A 211 18.99 -11.46 -5.21
C LYS A 211 18.11 -11.22 -6.44
N VAL A 212 16.83 -10.95 -6.23
CA VAL A 212 15.89 -10.65 -7.33
C VAL A 212 16.30 -9.38 -8.06
N LEU A 213 16.63 -8.30 -7.33
CA LEU A 213 17.07 -7.04 -7.93
C LEU A 213 18.34 -7.19 -8.77
N HIS A 214 19.26 -8.07 -8.38
CA HIS A 214 20.46 -8.38 -9.16
C HIS A 214 20.13 -9.08 -10.49
N SER A 215 19.01 -9.79 -10.60
CA SER A 215 18.60 -10.44 -11.86
C SER A 215 17.98 -9.47 -12.87
N PHE A 216 17.65 -8.24 -12.45
CA PHE A 216 17.07 -7.21 -13.31
C PHE A 216 18.11 -6.35 -14.07
N LYS A 217 19.34 -6.82 -14.14
CA LYS A 217 20.46 -6.17 -14.88
C LYS A 217 20.28 -6.26 -16.39
#